data_06647ac8d69818ce67b997bdafca11bd
#
_entry.id   06647ac8d69818ce67b997bdafca11bd
#
_cell.length_a   1.000
_cell.length_b   1.000
_cell.length_c   1.000
_cell.angle_alpha   90.00
_cell.angle_beta   90.00
_cell.angle_gamma   90.00
#
_symmetry.space_group_name_H-M   'P 1'
#
loop_
_entity.id
_entity.type
_entity.pdbx_description
1 polymer ?
#
loop_
_entity_poly.entity_id
_entity_poly.type
_entity_poly.pdbx_seq_one_letter_code
_entity_poly.pdbx_strand_id
1 'polypeptide(L)'
;QAAPVTFEILLRQGAQEYKSILDIYSQALQRLGIEVEISLVDGAQYAERIRALDFDMTPYRRDLSLSPGNEQKLYWSSEMADVDGTRNLMGVKSAALDSLIEGLVHAKSHDDVQTITRAMDRVLMAGRYVIPIYHDGVSRIAHKANLKYPDHLPLYGDRIGFLPDVWWVEK
;
A
#
# COMPACT_ATOMS: atom_id res chain seq x y z
N GLN A 1 30.78 18.27 14.46
CA GLN A 1 29.69 17.28 14.54
C GLN A 1 29.02 17.26 13.19
N ALA A 2 28.75 16.06 12.64
CA ALA A 2 27.92 15.95 11.45
C ALA A 2 26.48 16.41 11.80
N ALA A 3 25.82 17.07 10.86
CA ALA A 3 24.40 17.42 11.03
C ALA A 3 23.56 16.14 11.20
N PRO A 4 22.53 16.15 12.05
CA PRO A 4 21.63 15.00 12.17
C PRO A 4 20.96 14.71 10.82
N VAL A 5 20.68 13.44 10.57
CA VAL A 5 19.86 13.04 9.42
C VAL A 5 18.41 13.37 9.79
N THR A 6 17.76 14.18 8.97
CA THR A 6 16.37 14.62 9.18
C THR A 6 15.55 14.28 7.95
N PHE A 7 14.32 13.79 8.14
CA PHE A 7 13.35 13.61 7.07
C PHE A 7 11.92 13.82 7.56
N GLU A 8 11.01 14.10 6.62
CA GLU A 8 9.60 14.36 6.89
C GLU A 8 8.74 13.11 6.68
N ILE A 9 7.77 12.91 7.58
CA ILE A 9 6.67 11.97 7.33
C ILE A 9 5.38 12.77 7.20
N LEU A 10 4.84 12.80 5.99
CA LEU A 10 3.58 13.47 5.69
C LEU A 10 2.41 12.64 6.22
N LEU A 11 1.55 13.25 7.04
CA LEU A 11 0.39 12.60 7.64
C LEU A 11 -0.87 13.48 7.51
N ARG A 12 -1.98 12.84 7.12
CA ARG A 12 -3.28 13.52 7.08
C ARG A 12 -3.82 13.71 8.49
N GLN A 13 -4.38 14.90 8.76
CA GLN A 13 -5.11 15.17 10.00
C GLN A 13 -6.24 14.16 10.22
N GLY A 14 -6.43 13.75 11.48
CA GLY A 14 -7.41 12.74 11.87
C GLY A 14 -6.92 11.30 11.78
N ALA A 15 -5.73 11.03 11.24
CA ALA A 15 -5.12 9.70 11.18
C ALA A 15 -4.44 9.32 12.52
N GLN A 16 -5.21 9.29 13.62
CA GLN A 16 -4.67 9.12 14.98
C GLN A 16 -3.92 7.81 15.19
N GLU A 17 -4.39 6.74 14.56
CA GLU A 17 -3.75 5.43 14.62
C GLU A 17 -2.33 5.48 14.03
N TYR A 18 -2.19 6.02 12.83
CA TYR A 18 -0.88 6.21 12.20
C TYR A 18 0.02 7.13 13.01
N LYS A 19 -0.54 8.20 13.58
CA LYS A 19 0.24 9.10 14.43
C LYS A 19 0.86 8.36 15.60
N SER A 20 0.11 7.52 16.29
CA SER A 20 0.62 6.72 17.42
C SER A 20 1.74 5.75 17.00
N ILE A 21 1.60 5.12 15.84
CA ILE A 21 2.65 4.25 15.27
C ILE A 21 3.90 5.05 14.93
N LEU A 22 3.73 6.21 14.29
CA LEU A 22 4.84 7.07 13.89
C LEU A 22 5.56 7.68 15.10
N ASP A 23 4.87 7.98 16.18
CA ASP A 23 5.49 8.44 17.44
C ASP A 23 6.46 7.36 17.98
N ILE A 24 6.07 6.10 17.97
CA ILE A 24 6.93 4.97 18.36
C ILE A 24 8.13 4.84 17.41
N TYR A 25 7.89 4.92 16.10
CA TYR A 25 8.92 4.84 15.08
C TYR A 25 9.93 5.96 15.20
N SER A 26 9.47 7.21 15.38
CA SER A 26 10.32 8.38 15.56
C SER A 26 11.21 8.26 16.79
N GLN A 27 10.67 7.79 17.92
CA GLN A 27 11.45 7.55 19.14
C GLN A 27 12.53 6.47 18.92
N ALA A 28 12.25 5.45 18.14
CA ALA A 28 13.23 4.42 17.82
C ALA A 28 14.36 4.97 16.93
N LEU A 29 14.05 5.81 15.94
CA LEU A 29 15.02 6.45 15.06
C LEU A 29 15.88 7.49 15.81
N GLN A 30 15.30 8.21 16.73
CA GLN A 30 16.03 9.20 17.56
C GLN A 30 17.21 8.55 18.32
N ARG A 31 17.07 7.28 18.73
CA ARG A 31 18.18 6.54 19.37
C ARG A 31 19.36 6.31 18.43
N LEU A 32 19.13 6.40 17.13
CA LEU A 32 20.14 6.28 16.08
C LEU A 32 20.68 7.65 15.62
N GLY A 33 20.23 8.75 16.24
CA GLY A 33 20.59 10.12 15.86
C GLY A 33 19.84 10.60 14.61
N ILE A 34 18.71 9.99 14.28
CA ILE A 34 17.85 10.40 13.16
C ILE A 34 16.65 11.17 13.71
N GLU A 35 16.40 12.35 13.17
CA GLU A 35 15.27 13.20 13.53
C GLU A 35 14.14 13.05 12.50
N VAL A 36 12.91 12.85 12.98
CA VAL A 36 11.72 12.69 12.14
C VAL A 36 10.77 13.85 12.41
N GLU A 37 10.41 14.56 11.36
CA GLU A 37 9.36 15.59 11.39
C GLU A 37 8.03 14.97 10.90
N ILE A 38 7.02 14.93 11.78
CA ILE A 38 5.67 14.48 11.40
C ILE A 38 4.85 15.69 10.99
N SER A 39 4.64 15.87 9.70
CA SER A 39 3.88 16.97 9.12
C SER A 39 2.40 16.61 9.01
N LEU A 40 1.60 17.22 9.88
CA LEU A 40 0.14 17.03 9.91
C LEU A 40 -0.54 18.09 9.05
N VAL A 41 -1.11 17.67 7.93
CA VAL A 41 -1.81 18.55 6.99
C VAL A 41 -3.28 18.16 6.84
N ASP A 42 -4.10 19.10 6.40
CA ASP A 42 -5.50 18.82 6.08
C ASP A 42 -5.65 17.89 4.84
N GLY A 43 -6.89 17.43 4.58
CA GLY A 43 -7.14 16.47 3.51
C GLY A 43 -6.85 17.00 2.10
N ALA A 44 -7.01 18.30 1.85
CA ALA A 44 -6.77 18.91 0.54
C ALA A 44 -5.26 19.05 0.29
N GLN A 45 -4.53 19.60 1.26
CA GLN A 45 -3.07 19.67 1.21
C GLN A 45 -2.42 18.28 1.11
N TYR A 46 -2.92 17.31 1.87
CA TYR A 46 -2.43 15.93 1.78
C TYR A 46 -2.57 15.36 0.37
N ALA A 47 -3.76 15.51 -0.23
CA ALA A 47 -4.02 15.01 -1.57
C ALA A 47 -3.14 15.70 -2.64
N GLU A 48 -2.92 17.00 -2.51
CA GLU A 48 -2.08 17.77 -3.41
C GLU A 48 -0.61 17.35 -3.30
N ARG A 49 -0.08 17.24 -2.09
CA ARG A 49 1.30 16.82 -1.85
C ARG A 49 1.56 15.38 -2.31
N ILE A 50 0.63 14.46 -2.05
CA ILE A 50 0.72 13.08 -2.58
C ILE A 50 0.72 13.08 -4.11
N ARG A 51 -0.15 13.87 -4.75
CA ARG A 51 -0.20 13.98 -6.22
C ARG A 51 1.10 14.52 -6.81
N ALA A 52 1.73 15.48 -6.15
CA ALA A 52 2.98 16.11 -6.57
C ALA A 52 4.23 15.32 -6.13
N LEU A 53 4.07 14.20 -5.40
CA LEU A 53 5.17 13.44 -4.78
C LEU A 53 6.03 14.29 -3.82
N ASP A 54 5.44 15.32 -3.19
CA ASP A 54 6.09 16.23 -2.25
C ASP A 54 6.06 15.66 -0.82
N PHE A 55 6.89 14.66 -0.55
CA PHE A 55 7.09 14.04 0.76
C PHE A 55 8.32 13.12 0.75
N ASP A 56 8.94 12.91 1.90
CA ASP A 56 9.97 11.89 2.06
C ASP A 56 9.35 10.53 2.37
N MET A 57 8.39 10.50 3.29
CA MET A 57 7.63 9.31 3.65
C MET A 57 6.15 9.63 3.91
N THR A 58 5.29 8.67 3.70
CA THR A 58 3.87 8.77 4.05
C THR A 58 3.29 7.38 4.36
N PRO A 59 2.37 7.25 5.35
CA PRO A 59 1.63 6.02 5.53
C PRO A 59 0.76 5.72 4.32
N TYR A 60 0.75 4.47 3.90
CA TYR A 60 -0.03 4.02 2.77
C TYR A 60 -0.75 2.72 3.07
N ARG A 61 -2.00 2.62 2.66
CA ARG A 61 -2.79 1.39 2.70
C ARG A 61 -3.16 0.99 1.28
N ARG A 62 -2.92 -0.26 0.96
CA ARG A 62 -3.26 -0.80 -0.35
C ARG A 62 -4.04 -2.09 -0.21
N ASP A 63 -5.21 -2.12 -0.83
CA ASP A 63 -6.00 -3.32 -1.01
C ASP A 63 -5.82 -3.78 -2.46
N LEU A 64 -5.18 -4.93 -2.65
CA LEU A 64 -4.93 -5.52 -3.96
C LEU A 64 -5.72 -6.81 -4.13
N SER A 65 -5.97 -7.18 -5.40
CA SER A 65 -6.48 -8.51 -5.71
C SER A 65 -5.40 -9.58 -5.52
N LEU A 66 -5.82 -10.84 -5.37
CA LEU A 66 -4.91 -11.98 -5.33
C LEU A 66 -4.45 -12.44 -6.74
N SER A 67 -4.88 -11.73 -7.77
CA SER A 67 -4.52 -12.00 -9.17
C SER A 67 -3.75 -10.81 -9.72
N PRO A 68 -2.42 -10.76 -9.57
CA PRO A 68 -1.61 -9.67 -10.09
C PRO A 68 -1.63 -9.65 -11.62
N GLY A 69 -1.74 -8.45 -12.19
CA GLY A 69 -1.85 -8.24 -13.63
C GLY A 69 -1.31 -6.88 -14.06
N ASN A 70 -1.97 -6.24 -15.02
CA ASN A 70 -1.56 -4.97 -15.63
C ASN A 70 -1.42 -3.81 -14.63
N GLU A 71 -2.14 -3.86 -13.51
CA GLU A 71 -2.04 -2.84 -12.47
C GLU A 71 -0.65 -2.73 -11.87
N GLN A 72 0.17 -3.79 -11.95
CA GLN A 72 1.55 -3.76 -11.47
C GLN A 72 2.39 -2.72 -12.21
N LYS A 73 2.09 -2.46 -13.49
CA LYS A 73 2.72 -1.39 -14.26
C LYS A 73 2.46 -0.01 -13.62
N LEU A 74 1.23 0.24 -13.18
CA LEU A 74 0.86 1.51 -12.55
C LEU A 74 1.57 1.76 -11.21
N TYR A 75 1.87 0.68 -10.48
CA TYR A 75 2.42 0.78 -9.13
C TYR A 75 3.94 0.75 -9.06
N TRP A 76 4.60 0.11 -10.04
CA TRP A 76 6.00 -0.26 -9.89
C TRP A 76 6.88 0.04 -11.11
N SER A 77 6.33 0.42 -12.27
CA SER A 77 7.16 0.67 -13.45
C SER A 77 7.94 1.98 -13.33
N SER A 78 9.14 1.99 -13.90
CA SER A 78 9.98 3.19 -13.99
C SER A 78 9.30 4.33 -14.73
N GLU A 79 8.45 4.01 -15.74
CA GLU A 79 7.67 4.96 -16.52
C GLU A 79 6.75 5.82 -15.64
N MET A 80 6.25 5.23 -14.55
CA MET A 80 5.29 5.88 -13.66
C MET A 80 5.95 6.62 -12.48
N ALA A 81 7.27 6.55 -12.31
CA ALA A 81 7.94 7.04 -11.12
C ALA A 81 7.87 8.57 -10.91
N ASP A 82 7.86 9.34 -12.00
CA ASP A 82 7.90 10.82 -11.96
C ASP A 82 6.62 11.44 -12.53
N VAL A 83 5.53 10.69 -12.59
CA VAL A 83 4.27 11.17 -13.18
C VAL A 83 3.37 11.76 -12.10
N ASP A 84 2.91 12.97 -12.27
CA ASP A 84 1.92 13.62 -11.40
C ASP A 84 0.68 12.74 -11.22
N GLY A 85 0.29 12.51 -9.97
CA GLY A 85 -0.85 11.64 -9.64
C GLY A 85 -0.59 10.15 -9.84
N THR A 86 0.66 9.75 -9.96
CA THR A 86 1.07 8.34 -10.10
C THR A 86 0.61 7.48 -8.92
N ARG A 87 0.54 6.19 -9.16
CA ARG A 87 0.41 5.17 -8.11
C ARG A 87 1.76 4.58 -7.67
N ASN A 88 2.84 4.87 -8.39
CA ASN A 88 4.21 4.53 -7.99
C ASN A 88 4.74 5.58 -6.98
N LEU A 89 4.09 5.67 -5.82
CA LEU A 89 4.41 6.65 -4.77
C LEU A 89 5.81 6.47 -4.18
N MET A 90 6.40 5.30 -4.34
CA MET A 90 7.74 4.98 -3.85
C MET A 90 8.84 5.39 -4.83
N GLY A 91 8.50 5.95 -6.00
CA GLY A 91 9.46 6.36 -7.01
C GLY A 91 10.35 5.23 -7.53
N VAL A 92 9.81 4.01 -7.59
CA VAL A 92 10.59 2.83 -8.00
C VAL A 92 11.03 2.98 -9.46
N LYS A 93 12.34 2.87 -9.69
CA LYS A 93 12.97 2.83 -11.02
C LYS A 93 13.92 1.64 -11.08
N SER A 94 13.50 0.57 -11.74
CA SER A 94 14.25 -0.67 -11.82
C SER A 94 14.01 -1.37 -13.15
N ALA A 95 15.02 -1.43 -14.00
CA ALA A 95 14.94 -2.14 -15.27
C ALA A 95 14.63 -3.64 -15.09
N ALA A 96 15.10 -4.24 -14.00
CA ALA A 96 14.78 -5.62 -13.66
C ALA A 96 13.28 -5.78 -13.36
N LEU A 97 12.69 -4.83 -12.61
CA LEU A 97 11.28 -4.85 -12.29
C LEU A 97 10.41 -4.56 -13.52
N ASP A 98 10.81 -3.62 -14.36
CA ASP A 98 10.11 -3.33 -15.62
C ASP A 98 10.04 -4.56 -16.51
N SER A 99 11.15 -5.32 -16.64
CA SER A 99 11.19 -6.56 -17.40
C SER A 99 10.31 -7.66 -16.80
N LEU A 100 10.24 -7.75 -15.47
CA LEU A 100 9.37 -8.70 -14.77
C LEU A 100 7.89 -8.35 -14.94
N ILE A 101 7.53 -7.06 -14.88
CA ILE A 101 6.17 -6.58 -15.13
C ILE A 101 5.72 -6.93 -16.55
N GLU A 102 6.58 -6.69 -17.54
CA GLU A 102 6.30 -7.05 -18.92
C GLU A 102 6.12 -8.56 -19.07
N GLY A 103 6.98 -9.36 -18.44
CA GLY A 103 6.85 -10.82 -18.40
C GLY A 103 5.53 -11.26 -17.75
N LEU A 104 5.10 -10.59 -16.68
CA LEU A 104 3.85 -10.89 -15.98
C LEU A 104 2.62 -10.66 -16.86
N VAL A 105 2.60 -9.55 -17.61
CA VAL A 105 1.52 -9.20 -18.55
C VAL A 105 1.37 -10.25 -19.65
N HIS A 106 2.48 -10.85 -20.08
CA HIS A 106 2.51 -11.87 -21.15
C HIS A 106 2.54 -13.30 -20.64
N ALA A 107 2.42 -13.52 -19.34
CA ALA A 107 2.41 -14.86 -18.74
C ALA A 107 1.25 -15.71 -19.28
N LYS A 108 1.53 -16.96 -19.63
CA LYS A 108 0.56 -17.89 -20.24
C LYS A 108 0.07 -18.96 -19.29
N SER A 109 0.72 -19.12 -18.16
CA SER A 109 0.38 -20.13 -17.15
C SER A 109 0.35 -19.53 -15.74
N HIS A 110 -0.37 -20.21 -14.85
CA HIS A 110 -0.38 -19.82 -13.42
C HIS A 110 1.01 -19.95 -12.80
N ASP A 111 1.79 -20.93 -13.20
CA ASP A 111 3.16 -21.15 -12.72
C ASP A 111 4.10 -20.02 -13.15
N ASP A 112 3.95 -19.50 -14.37
CA ASP A 112 4.69 -18.32 -14.82
C ASP A 112 4.34 -17.10 -13.96
N VAL A 113 3.04 -16.84 -13.75
CA VAL A 113 2.57 -15.75 -12.90
C VAL A 113 3.16 -15.85 -11.50
N GLN A 114 3.12 -17.03 -10.88
CA GLN A 114 3.70 -17.25 -9.55
C GLN A 114 5.21 -17.00 -9.53
N THR A 115 5.92 -17.52 -10.52
CA THR A 115 7.38 -17.40 -10.58
C THR A 115 7.80 -15.96 -10.76
N ILE A 116 7.16 -15.23 -11.67
CA ILE A 116 7.43 -13.82 -11.93
C ILE A 116 7.08 -12.97 -10.71
N THR A 117 5.92 -13.18 -10.10
CA THR A 117 5.49 -12.44 -8.91
C THR A 117 6.46 -12.63 -7.74
N ARG A 118 6.96 -13.86 -7.52
CA ARG A 118 8.00 -14.12 -6.51
C ARG A 118 9.31 -13.41 -6.82
N ALA A 119 9.68 -13.30 -8.10
CA ALA A 119 10.86 -12.56 -8.50
C ALA A 119 10.68 -11.04 -8.27
N MET A 120 9.51 -10.48 -8.61
CA MET A 120 9.15 -9.10 -8.34
C MET A 120 9.21 -8.79 -6.83
N ASP A 121 8.63 -9.65 -6.00
CA ASP A 121 8.67 -9.52 -4.54
C ASP A 121 10.10 -9.42 -4.02
N ARG A 122 11.00 -10.29 -4.48
CA ARG A 122 12.42 -10.24 -4.10
C ARG A 122 13.10 -8.94 -4.48
N VAL A 123 12.83 -8.41 -5.68
CA VAL A 123 13.40 -7.12 -6.13
C VAL A 123 12.88 -5.98 -5.26
N LEU A 124 11.56 -5.96 -4.99
CA LEU A 124 10.92 -4.93 -4.16
C LEU A 124 11.43 -4.98 -2.71
N MET A 125 11.54 -6.17 -2.13
CA MET A 125 12.06 -6.34 -0.77
C MET A 125 13.54 -5.94 -0.66
N ALA A 126 14.34 -6.25 -1.67
CA ALA A 126 15.75 -5.82 -1.72
C ALA A 126 15.87 -4.29 -1.85
N GLY A 127 14.98 -3.64 -2.57
CA GLY A 127 14.93 -2.19 -2.73
C GLY A 127 14.48 -1.41 -1.50
N ARG A 128 13.85 -2.07 -0.53
CA ARG A 128 13.38 -1.46 0.74
C ARG A 128 12.50 -0.23 0.55
N TYR A 129 11.67 -0.23 -0.49
CA TYR A 129 10.79 0.90 -0.83
C TYR A 129 9.64 1.09 0.16
N VAL A 130 9.30 0.05 0.93
CA VAL A 130 8.18 0.03 1.85
C VAL A 130 8.63 -0.53 3.20
N ILE A 131 8.15 0.07 4.29
CA ILE A 131 8.28 -0.45 5.65
C ILE A 131 6.93 -1.06 6.04
N PRO A 132 6.78 -2.40 6.07
CA PRO A 132 5.54 -3.04 6.49
C PRO A 132 5.26 -2.73 7.96
N ILE A 133 4.04 -2.30 8.27
CA ILE A 133 3.62 -2.00 9.63
C ILE A 133 2.75 -3.13 10.16
N TYR A 134 1.57 -3.33 9.58
CA TYR A 134 0.66 -4.42 9.93
C TYR A 134 -0.36 -4.66 8.82
N HIS A 135 -1.05 -5.77 8.88
CA HIS A 135 -2.27 -6.00 8.12
C HIS A 135 -3.35 -6.58 9.03
N ASP A 136 -4.59 -6.23 8.78
CA ASP A 136 -5.74 -6.89 9.42
C ASP A 136 -6.02 -8.22 8.71
N GLY A 137 -6.01 -9.32 9.49
CA GLY A 137 -6.34 -10.66 8.99
C GLY A 137 -7.85 -10.97 9.06
N VAL A 138 -8.66 -10.03 9.56
CA VAL A 138 -10.10 -10.20 9.77
C VAL A 138 -10.86 -8.92 9.43
N SER A 139 -12.01 -9.06 8.80
CA SER A 139 -12.99 -7.98 8.62
C SER A 139 -14.02 -8.02 9.74
N ARG A 140 -14.29 -6.88 10.37
CA ARG A 140 -15.30 -6.75 11.42
C ARG A 140 -16.52 -6.06 10.85
N ILE A 141 -17.62 -6.80 10.74
CA ILE A 141 -18.85 -6.34 10.12
C ILE A 141 -19.99 -6.38 11.13
N ALA A 142 -20.63 -5.24 11.39
CA ALA A 142 -21.86 -5.17 12.15
C ALA A 142 -23.05 -5.19 11.18
N HIS A 143 -23.97 -6.12 11.37
CA HIS A 143 -25.16 -6.24 10.53
C HIS A 143 -26.42 -6.54 11.35
N LYS A 144 -27.57 -6.28 10.76
CA LYS A 144 -28.87 -6.64 11.37
C LYS A 144 -29.03 -8.16 11.38
N ALA A 145 -29.76 -8.69 12.38
CA ALA A 145 -29.96 -10.13 12.55
C ALA A 145 -30.66 -10.82 11.36
N ASN A 146 -31.48 -10.09 10.62
CA ASN A 146 -32.17 -10.59 9.45
C ASN A 146 -31.34 -10.50 8.14
N LEU A 147 -30.16 -9.92 8.18
CA LEU A 147 -29.22 -9.96 7.06
C LEU A 147 -28.36 -11.21 7.20
N LYS A 148 -28.47 -12.11 6.25
CA LYS A 148 -27.81 -13.42 6.23
C LYS A 148 -26.78 -13.49 5.13
N TYR A 149 -25.83 -14.40 5.31
CA TYR A 149 -24.74 -14.66 4.37
C TYR A 149 -24.43 -16.17 4.39
N PRO A 150 -23.76 -16.73 3.37
CA PRO A 150 -23.40 -18.14 3.34
C PRO A 150 -22.33 -18.48 4.38
N ASP A 151 -22.34 -19.71 4.88
CA ASP A 151 -21.32 -20.22 5.83
C ASP A 151 -19.89 -20.10 5.28
N HIS A 152 -19.75 -20.27 3.96
CA HIS A 152 -18.49 -20.10 3.26
C HIS A 152 -18.59 -18.90 2.32
N LEU A 153 -17.87 -17.83 2.66
CA LEU A 153 -17.78 -16.66 1.81
C LEU A 153 -16.87 -16.93 0.60
N PRO A 154 -17.17 -16.33 -0.56
CA PRO A 154 -16.22 -16.26 -1.68
C PRO A 154 -14.89 -15.65 -1.22
N LEU A 155 -13.83 -15.84 -2.00
CA LEU A 155 -12.48 -15.35 -1.71
C LEU A 155 -12.40 -13.85 -1.33
N TYR A 156 -13.30 -13.04 -1.89
CA TYR A 156 -13.44 -11.60 -1.60
C TYR A 156 -14.78 -11.25 -0.93
N GLY A 157 -15.43 -12.23 -0.31
CA GLY A 157 -16.82 -12.11 0.13
C GLY A 157 -17.09 -11.11 1.24
N ASP A 158 -16.06 -10.69 1.96
CA ASP A 158 -16.10 -9.66 3.00
C ASP A 158 -15.58 -8.30 2.51
N ARG A 159 -15.13 -8.21 1.26
CA ARG A 159 -14.56 -6.99 0.70
C ARG A 159 -15.67 -6.03 0.27
N ILE A 160 -15.43 -4.73 0.45
CA ILE A 160 -16.34 -3.68 -0.04
C ILE A 160 -16.58 -3.87 -1.54
N GLY A 161 -17.85 -3.98 -1.95
CA GLY A 161 -18.27 -4.28 -3.31
C GLY A 161 -18.68 -5.74 -3.55
N PHE A 162 -18.29 -6.68 -2.67
CA PHE A 162 -18.69 -8.10 -2.78
C PHE A 162 -19.76 -8.51 -1.78
N LEU A 163 -19.88 -7.81 -0.66
CA LEU A 163 -20.92 -8.09 0.35
C LEU A 163 -22.35 -8.17 -0.21
N PRO A 164 -22.81 -7.22 -1.05
CA PRO A 164 -24.16 -7.27 -1.60
C PRO A 164 -24.43 -8.47 -2.50
N ASP A 165 -23.41 -9.03 -3.12
CA ASP A 165 -23.55 -10.12 -4.08
C ASP A 165 -23.81 -11.47 -3.44
N VAL A 166 -23.48 -11.63 -2.16
CA VAL A 166 -23.55 -12.91 -1.43
C VAL A 166 -24.45 -12.85 -0.19
N TRP A 167 -25.00 -11.69 0.13
CA TRP A 167 -25.84 -11.50 1.31
C TRP A 167 -27.30 -11.37 0.92
N TRP A 168 -28.22 -11.85 1.80
CA TRP A 168 -29.68 -11.74 1.58
C TRP A 168 -30.41 -11.33 2.86
N VAL A 169 -31.62 -10.85 2.69
CA VAL A 169 -32.51 -10.53 3.80
C VAL A 169 -33.46 -11.69 4.03
N GLU A 170 -33.43 -12.24 5.24
CA GLU A 170 -34.42 -13.21 5.69
C GLU A 170 -35.67 -12.47 6.17
N LYS A 171 -36.87 -12.87 5.67
CA LYS A 171 -38.16 -12.24 5.98
C LYS A 171 -38.73 -12.77 7.30
#